data_f90c8dcf473989a5fe79fdcfbf475be9
#
_entry.id   f90c8dcf473989a5fe79fdcfbf475be9
#
_cell.length_a   1.000
_cell.length_b   1.000
_cell.length_c   1.000
_cell.angle_alpha   90.00
_cell.angle_beta   90.00
_cell.angle_gamma   90.00
#
_symmetry.space_group_name_H-M   'P 1'
#
loop_
_entity.id
_entity.type
_entity.pdbx_description
1 polymer ?
#
loop_
_entity_poly.entity_id
_entity_poly.type
_entity_poly.pdbx_seq_one_letter_code
_entity_poly.pdbx_strand_id
1 'polypeptide(L)'
;MAEQNEDRVRGEQASDARRARIAENLAAVREDIAAAARKANRDPSEVSLIAVTKTYPASDVRILAELGVLDVGENRDQEAAPKARETAGLGLRWHFIGQLQTNKAASVAEYASFVHSVDRLRLVGALARGAVRYDKELTCLVQVDLGNAEPMDDNAARGGVVPAQVPELADAIAAAPGLRLGGLMAVAPLGAEPGPAFERLSVLAMRLRSTHPSATMISAGMSGDLGEAVAAGATHVRIGSAILGIRR
;
A
#
# COMPACT_ATOMS: atom_id res chain seq x y z
N MET A 1 -14.27 41.64 12.58
CA MET A 1 -14.01 40.78 13.76
C MET A 1 -15.09 39.71 13.97
N ALA A 2 -16.40 39.99 13.87
CA ALA A 2 -17.47 38.97 14.01
C ALA A 2 -17.47 37.93 12.87
N GLU A 3 -17.36 38.34 11.59
CA GLU A 3 -17.29 37.46 10.43
C GLU A 3 -16.08 36.51 10.47
N GLN A 4 -14.90 36.99 10.84
CA GLN A 4 -13.71 36.13 10.98
C GLN A 4 -13.86 35.10 12.09
N ASN A 5 -14.62 35.38 13.14
CA ASN A 5 -14.89 34.44 14.22
C ASN A 5 -15.92 33.39 13.79
N GLU A 6 -16.95 33.77 13.02
CA GLU A 6 -17.92 32.84 12.46
C GLU A 6 -17.28 31.88 11.44
N ASP A 7 -16.42 32.35 10.55
CA ASP A 7 -15.70 31.53 9.59
C ASP A 7 -14.75 30.54 10.26
N ARG A 8 -14.07 30.96 11.35
CA ARG A 8 -13.23 30.06 12.15
C ARG A 8 -14.05 28.96 12.82
N VAL A 9 -15.17 29.31 13.45
CA VAL A 9 -16.07 28.35 14.11
C VAL A 9 -16.66 27.35 13.11
N ARG A 10 -17.07 27.81 11.93
CA ARG A 10 -17.54 26.92 10.84
C ARG A 10 -16.44 25.98 10.35
N GLY A 11 -15.20 26.47 10.22
CA GLY A 11 -14.04 25.66 9.85
C GLY A 11 -13.71 24.57 10.88
N GLU A 12 -13.74 24.91 12.17
CA GLU A 12 -13.55 23.97 13.27
C GLU A 12 -14.64 22.90 13.29
N GLN A 13 -15.91 23.29 13.18
CA GLN A 13 -17.04 22.36 13.13
C GLN A 13 -16.97 21.41 11.91
N ALA A 14 -16.57 21.91 10.73
CA ALA A 14 -16.39 21.08 9.55
C ALA A 14 -15.25 20.08 9.71
N SER A 15 -14.16 20.46 10.36
CA SER A 15 -13.02 19.59 10.69
C SER A 15 -13.44 18.49 11.67
N ASP A 16 -14.18 18.84 12.73
CA ASP A 16 -14.67 17.88 13.72
C ASP A 16 -15.64 16.87 13.12
N ALA A 17 -16.57 17.33 12.26
CA ALA A 17 -17.47 16.46 11.54
C ALA A 17 -16.73 15.51 10.58
N ARG A 18 -15.67 16.00 9.92
CA ARG A 18 -14.81 15.16 9.05
C ARG A 18 -14.09 14.10 9.86
N ARG A 19 -13.50 14.49 11.00
CA ARG A 19 -12.79 13.60 11.92
C ARG A 19 -13.71 12.52 12.47
N ALA A 20 -14.91 12.88 12.93
CA ALA A 20 -15.90 11.92 13.44
C ALA A 20 -16.27 10.87 12.37
N ARG A 21 -16.52 11.31 11.14
CA ARG A 21 -16.86 10.40 10.03
C ARG A 21 -15.70 9.46 9.67
N ILE A 22 -14.46 9.96 9.64
CA ILE A 22 -13.29 9.10 9.39
C ILE A 22 -13.14 8.09 10.53
N ALA A 23 -13.35 8.50 11.78
CA ALA A 23 -13.25 7.60 12.94
C ALA A 23 -14.29 6.48 12.89
N GLU A 24 -15.54 6.81 12.56
CA GLU A 24 -16.63 5.82 12.40
C GLU A 24 -16.31 4.82 11.28
N ASN A 25 -15.94 5.32 10.10
CA ASN A 25 -15.60 4.47 8.97
C ASN A 25 -14.37 3.58 9.27
N LEU A 26 -13.37 4.13 9.95
CA LEU A 26 -12.16 3.39 10.34
C LEU A 26 -12.50 2.27 11.33
N ALA A 27 -13.40 2.51 12.27
CA ALA A 27 -13.86 1.50 13.21
C ALA A 27 -14.56 0.34 12.46
N ALA A 28 -15.43 0.65 11.50
CA ALA A 28 -16.09 -0.35 10.67
C ALA A 28 -15.07 -1.18 9.86
N VAL A 29 -14.11 -0.52 9.20
CA VAL A 29 -13.06 -1.21 8.43
C VAL A 29 -12.19 -2.10 9.32
N ARG A 30 -11.84 -1.66 10.52
CA ARG A 30 -11.09 -2.49 11.48
C ARG A 30 -11.87 -3.73 11.90
N GLU A 31 -13.20 -3.60 12.09
CA GLU A 31 -14.05 -4.75 12.40
C GLU A 31 -14.16 -5.71 11.20
N ASP A 32 -14.29 -5.19 9.97
CA ASP A 32 -14.30 -6.01 8.76
C ASP A 32 -13.00 -6.82 8.61
N ILE A 33 -11.83 -6.20 8.88
CA ILE A 33 -10.54 -6.88 8.88
C ILE A 33 -10.50 -7.96 9.95
N ALA A 34 -10.93 -7.64 11.17
CA ALA A 34 -10.94 -8.58 12.26
C ALA A 34 -11.91 -9.76 12.02
N ALA A 35 -13.07 -9.50 11.45
CA ALA A 35 -14.04 -10.53 11.08
C ALA A 35 -13.48 -11.45 9.98
N ALA A 36 -12.83 -10.88 8.95
CA ALA A 36 -12.17 -11.65 7.89
C ALA A 36 -11.05 -12.53 8.45
N ALA A 37 -10.22 -12.01 9.35
CA ALA A 37 -9.14 -12.76 10.00
C ALA A 37 -9.71 -13.93 10.84
N ARG A 38 -10.69 -13.67 11.70
CA ARG A 38 -11.36 -14.71 12.49
C ARG A 38 -11.99 -15.80 11.64
N LYS A 39 -12.67 -15.41 10.53
CA LYS A 39 -13.25 -16.37 9.57
C LYS A 39 -12.19 -17.26 8.92
N ALA A 40 -10.97 -16.73 8.74
CA ALA A 40 -9.82 -17.47 8.21
C ALA A 40 -9.03 -18.22 9.30
N ASN A 41 -9.50 -18.29 10.55
CA ASN A 41 -8.81 -18.84 11.72
C ASN A 41 -7.42 -18.20 11.94
N ARG A 42 -7.33 -16.88 11.72
CA ARG A 42 -6.12 -16.08 11.92
C ARG A 42 -6.32 -15.06 13.03
N ASP A 43 -5.24 -14.66 13.69
CA ASP A 43 -5.26 -13.53 14.61
C ASP A 43 -5.45 -12.23 13.82
N PRO A 44 -6.41 -11.36 14.18
CA PRO A 44 -6.58 -10.05 13.54
C PRO A 44 -5.31 -9.18 13.54
N SER A 45 -4.43 -9.33 14.51
CA SER A 45 -3.15 -8.61 14.58
C SER A 45 -2.16 -8.97 13.49
N GLU A 46 -2.36 -10.10 12.79
CA GLU A 46 -1.56 -10.49 11.63
C GLU A 46 -1.87 -9.68 10.36
N VAL A 47 -2.95 -8.89 10.37
CA VAL A 47 -3.41 -8.15 9.20
C VAL A 47 -3.30 -6.65 9.45
N SER A 48 -2.34 -6.01 8.81
CA SER A 48 -2.10 -4.57 8.88
C SER A 48 -2.95 -3.81 7.86
N LEU A 49 -3.53 -2.69 8.29
CA LEU A 49 -4.27 -1.78 7.44
C LEU A 49 -3.33 -0.69 6.87
N ILE A 50 -3.29 -0.57 5.55
CA ILE A 50 -2.73 0.59 4.86
C ILE A 50 -3.89 1.48 4.40
N ALA A 51 -4.00 2.68 4.99
CA ALA A 51 -5.02 3.65 4.58
C ALA A 51 -4.59 4.35 3.27
N VAL A 52 -5.33 4.12 2.19
CA VAL A 52 -5.02 4.69 0.87
C VAL A 52 -5.56 6.11 0.78
N THR A 53 -4.65 7.08 0.72
CA THR A 53 -4.92 8.52 0.81
C THR A 53 -4.83 9.26 -0.53
N LYS A 54 -4.73 8.50 -1.65
CA LYS A 54 -4.73 9.11 -2.99
C LYS A 54 -5.95 10.01 -3.17
N THR A 55 -5.76 11.19 -3.78
CA THR A 55 -6.77 12.22 -4.02
C THR A 55 -7.32 12.94 -2.78
N TYR A 56 -6.94 12.54 -1.56
CA TYR A 56 -7.34 13.21 -0.32
C TYR A 56 -6.25 14.18 0.16
N PRO A 57 -6.61 15.27 0.89
CA PRO A 57 -5.66 16.27 1.35
C PRO A 57 -4.81 15.78 2.54
N ALA A 58 -3.73 16.49 2.81
CA ALA A 58 -2.86 16.22 3.97
C ALA A 58 -3.61 16.36 5.31
N SER A 59 -4.69 17.15 5.38
CA SER A 59 -5.55 17.24 6.58
C SER A 59 -6.20 15.89 6.94
N ASP A 60 -6.64 15.12 5.94
CA ASP A 60 -7.19 13.78 6.20
C ASP A 60 -6.10 12.81 6.69
N VAL A 61 -4.87 12.96 6.19
CA VAL A 61 -3.71 12.17 6.66
C VAL A 61 -3.39 12.50 8.13
N ARG A 62 -3.48 13.77 8.54
CA ARG A 62 -3.32 14.17 9.96
C ARG A 62 -4.39 13.53 10.84
N ILE A 63 -5.64 13.56 10.41
CA ILE A 63 -6.75 12.89 11.12
C ILE A 63 -6.48 11.39 11.28
N LEU A 64 -6.01 10.72 10.23
CA LEU A 64 -5.66 9.29 10.29
C LEU A 64 -4.54 9.03 11.32
N ALA A 65 -3.49 9.87 11.34
CA ALA A 65 -2.41 9.76 12.32
C ALA A 65 -2.91 9.95 13.76
N GLU A 66 -3.78 10.92 14.02
CA GLU A 66 -4.42 11.14 15.32
C GLU A 66 -5.29 9.95 15.75
N LEU A 67 -5.89 9.23 14.80
CA LEU A 67 -6.68 8.02 15.03
C LEU A 67 -5.81 6.74 15.10
N GLY A 68 -4.47 6.90 15.14
CA GLY A 68 -3.52 5.81 15.29
C GLY A 68 -3.29 4.99 14.01
N VAL A 69 -3.60 5.53 12.83
CA VAL A 69 -3.26 4.92 11.54
C VAL A 69 -1.96 5.55 11.03
N LEU A 70 -0.87 4.81 11.14
CA LEU A 70 0.45 5.29 10.72
C LEU A 70 0.88 4.79 9.33
N ASP A 71 0.22 3.77 8.79
CA ASP A 71 0.50 3.24 7.45
C ASP A 71 -0.43 3.90 6.43
N VAL A 72 0.14 4.73 5.56
CA VAL A 72 -0.59 5.47 4.54
C VAL A 72 -0.09 5.14 3.14
N GLY A 73 -1.01 4.94 2.21
CA GLY A 73 -0.71 4.48 0.86
C GLY A 73 -1.00 5.52 -0.22
N GLU A 74 -0.06 5.70 -1.15
CA GLU A 74 -0.17 6.64 -2.27
C GLU A 74 0.18 6.00 -3.62
N ASN A 75 -0.48 6.48 -4.67
CA ASN A 75 -0.31 5.95 -6.02
C ASN A 75 0.56 6.85 -6.91
N ARG A 76 0.69 8.14 -6.61
CA ARG A 76 1.35 9.14 -7.45
C ARG A 76 2.32 9.98 -6.65
N ASP A 77 3.56 10.04 -7.12
CA ASP A 77 4.63 10.81 -6.48
C ASP A 77 4.28 12.30 -6.33
N GLN A 78 3.63 12.88 -7.35
CA GLN A 78 3.24 14.29 -7.34
C GLN A 78 2.25 14.65 -6.21
N GLU A 79 1.44 13.67 -5.76
CA GLU A 79 0.53 13.84 -4.63
C GLU A 79 1.20 13.47 -3.29
N ALA A 80 1.99 12.40 -3.30
CA ALA A 80 2.60 11.84 -2.11
C ALA A 80 3.71 12.73 -1.52
N ALA A 81 4.63 13.22 -2.35
CA ALA A 81 5.78 13.98 -1.87
C ALA A 81 5.40 15.30 -1.15
N PRO A 82 4.46 16.14 -1.64
CA PRO A 82 3.97 17.29 -0.87
C PRO A 82 3.29 16.87 0.43
N LYS A 83 2.40 15.86 0.42
CA LYS A 83 1.72 15.38 1.63
C LYS A 83 2.70 14.89 2.68
N ALA A 84 3.72 14.13 2.27
CA ALA A 84 4.75 13.64 3.19
C ALA A 84 5.50 14.78 3.87
N ARG A 85 5.84 15.85 3.12
CA ARG A 85 6.44 17.05 3.70
C ARG A 85 5.50 17.80 4.65
N GLU A 86 4.24 17.98 4.28
CA GLU A 86 3.24 18.65 5.10
C GLU A 86 2.89 17.91 6.39
N THR A 87 3.10 16.60 6.42
CA THR A 87 2.82 15.73 7.57
C THR A 87 4.09 15.21 8.24
N ALA A 88 5.24 15.84 7.95
CA ALA A 88 6.50 15.49 8.60
C ALA A 88 6.38 15.56 10.13
N GLY A 89 7.02 14.62 10.83
CA GLY A 89 6.99 14.54 12.30
C GLY A 89 5.81 13.76 12.89
N LEU A 90 4.83 13.30 12.08
CA LEU A 90 3.70 12.49 12.56
C LEU A 90 4.04 10.98 12.68
N GLY A 91 5.27 10.57 12.41
CA GLY A 91 5.68 9.16 12.49
C GLY A 91 5.03 8.25 11.43
N LEU A 92 4.54 8.82 10.34
CA LEU A 92 3.88 8.06 9.27
C LEU A 92 4.86 7.18 8.50
N ARG A 93 4.41 5.97 8.18
CA ARG A 93 5.07 5.06 7.24
C ARG A 93 4.38 5.19 5.88
N TRP A 94 5.11 5.75 4.92
CA TRP A 94 4.58 5.96 3.58
C TRP A 94 4.78 4.72 2.70
N HIS A 95 3.68 4.20 2.17
CA HIS A 95 3.66 3.07 1.22
C HIS A 95 3.37 3.60 -0.18
N PHE A 96 4.35 3.48 -1.07
CA PHE A 96 4.09 3.74 -2.49
C PHE A 96 3.53 2.47 -3.13
N ILE A 97 2.27 2.53 -3.58
CA ILE A 97 1.51 1.36 -4.04
C ILE A 97 1.08 1.46 -5.52
N GLY A 98 1.32 2.59 -6.18
CA GLY A 98 1.04 2.79 -7.60
C GLY A 98 2.21 2.36 -8.49
N GLN A 99 2.01 2.28 -9.80
CA GLN A 99 3.10 2.05 -10.75
C GLN A 99 4.16 3.15 -10.64
N LEU A 100 5.40 2.75 -10.42
CA LEU A 100 6.50 3.68 -10.23
C LEU A 100 7.35 3.83 -11.49
N GLN A 101 7.35 5.03 -12.05
CA GLN A 101 8.28 5.40 -13.12
C GLN A 101 9.71 5.48 -12.58
N THR A 102 10.68 4.95 -13.33
CA THR A 102 12.09 4.89 -12.88
C THR A 102 12.68 6.27 -12.56
N ASN A 103 12.28 7.32 -13.31
CA ASN A 103 12.72 8.70 -13.07
C ASN A 103 12.13 9.34 -11.79
N LYS A 104 11.12 8.73 -11.18
CA LYS A 104 10.51 9.15 -9.91
C LYS A 104 11.04 8.38 -8.69
N ALA A 105 11.83 7.32 -8.92
CA ALA A 105 12.33 6.47 -7.85
C ALA A 105 13.12 7.23 -6.78
N ALA A 106 13.94 8.22 -7.15
CA ALA A 106 14.70 9.02 -6.19
C ALA A 106 13.78 9.89 -5.31
N SER A 107 12.73 10.51 -5.89
CA SER A 107 11.74 11.29 -5.13
C SER A 107 10.97 10.40 -4.15
N VAL A 108 10.54 9.22 -4.61
CA VAL A 108 9.82 8.26 -3.75
C VAL A 108 10.71 7.77 -2.61
N ALA A 109 11.99 7.48 -2.87
CA ALA A 109 12.95 7.05 -1.85
C ALA A 109 13.18 8.11 -0.75
N GLU A 110 12.95 9.39 -1.03
CA GLU A 110 13.07 10.46 -0.03
C GLU A 110 12.08 10.28 1.13
N TYR A 111 10.81 9.99 0.84
CA TYR A 111 9.75 9.95 1.84
C TYR A 111 9.23 8.54 2.16
N ALA A 112 9.23 7.61 1.18
CA ALA A 112 8.64 6.30 1.37
C ALA A 112 9.43 5.43 2.34
N SER A 113 8.70 4.59 3.09
CA SER A 113 9.25 3.47 3.88
C SER A 113 9.09 2.16 3.12
N PHE A 114 8.06 2.08 2.26
CA PHE A 114 7.73 0.89 1.49
C PHE A 114 7.43 1.23 0.03
N VAL A 115 7.90 0.39 -0.90
CA VAL A 115 7.50 0.41 -2.31
C VAL A 115 6.95 -0.96 -2.68
N HIS A 116 5.64 -1.01 -3.00
CA HIS A 116 4.94 -2.26 -3.27
C HIS A 116 4.96 -2.67 -4.75
N SER A 117 5.39 -1.77 -5.62
CA SER A 117 5.22 -1.89 -7.07
C SER A 117 6.53 -2.11 -7.82
N VAL A 118 7.45 -2.90 -7.22
CA VAL A 118 8.70 -3.23 -7.90
C VAL A 118 8.45 -4.35 -8.89
N ASP A 119 8.57 -4.05 -10.18
CA ASP A 119 8.21 -4.93 -11.29
C ASP A 119 9.32 -5.13 -12.33
N ARG A 120 10.52 -4.56 -12.13
CA ARG A 120 11.63 -4.67 -13.08
C ARG A 120 12.98 -4.30 -12.47
N LEU A 121 14.05 -4.91 -12.94
CA LEU A 121 15.43 -4.72 -12.46
C LEU A 121 15.91 -3.26 -12.53
N ARG A 122 15.55 -2.54 -13.60
CA ARG A 122 15.91 -1.12 -13.75
C ARG A 122 15.35 -0.25 -12.62
N LEU A 123 14.17 -0.60 -12.10
CA LEU A 123 13.55 0.11 -10.96
C LEU A 123 14.29 -0.20 -9.67
N VAL A 124 14.74 -1.46 -9.45
CA VAL A 124 15.55 -1.85 -8.28
C VAL A 124 16.78 -0.99 -8.19
N GLY A 125 17.56 -0.88 -9.27
CA GLY A 125 18.78 -0.05 -9.30
C GLY A 125 18.51 1.45 -9.06
N ALA A 126 17.36 1.97 -9.51
CA ALA A 126 16.99 3.36 -9.27
C ALA A 126 16.58 3.62 -7.80
N LEU A 127 15.82 2.69 -7.20
CA LEU A 127 15.44 2.75 -5.79
C LEU A 127 16.65 2.61 -4.87
N ALA A 128 17.57 1.69 -5.17
CA ALA A 128 18.81 1.51 -4.39
C ALA A 128 19.64 2.79 -4.36
N ARG A 129 19.85 3.45 -5.52
CA ARG A 129 20.53 4.74 -5.56
C ARG A 129 19.80 5.83 -4.75
N GLY A 130 18.47 5.82 -4.78
CA GLY A 130 17.65 6.72 -3.97
C GLY A 130 17.81 6.45 -2.48
N ALA A 131 17.70 5.20 -2.05
CA ALA A 131 17.83 4.78 -0.66
C ALA A 131 19.22 5.17 -0.08
N VAL A 132 20.29 4.87 -0.81
CA VAL A 132 21.66 5.27 -0.43
C VAL A 132 21.82 6.78 -0.37
N ARG A 133 21.24 7.53 -1.32
CA ARG A 133 21.30 9.00 -1.33
C ARG A 133 20.68 9.63 -0.09
N TYR A 134 19.59 9.06 0.42
CA TYR A 134 18.88 9.60 1.59
C TYR A 134 19.23 8.89 2.90
N ASP A 135 20.24 8.02 2.88
CA ASP A 135 20.67 7.21 4.04
C ASP A 135 19.51 6.48 4.71
N LYS A 136 18.71 5.76 3.90
CA LYS A 136 17.51 5.05 4.35
C LYS A 136 17.55 3.59 3.93
N GLU A 137 16.90 2.74 4.73
CA GLU A 137 16.46 1.42 4.29
C GLU A 137 15.03 1.51 3.74
N LEU A 138 14.83 1.05 2.50
CA LEU A 138 13.55 1.04 1.81
C LEU A 138 13.06 -0.40 1.64
N THR A 139 11.91 -0.73 2.23
CA THR A 139 11.31 -2.04 2.06
C THR A 139 10.61 -2.12 0.72
N CYS A 140 11.02 -3.07 -0.12
CA CYS A 140 10.50 -3.28 -1.46
C CYS A 140 9.74 -4.61 -1.56
N LEU A 141 8.55 -4.60 -2.17
CA LEU A 141 7.78 -5.79 -2.51
C LEU A 141 7.80 -5.98 -4.03
N VAL A 142 7.94 -7.23 -4.45
CA VAL A 142 7.77 -7.57 -5.87
C VAL A 142 6.28 -7.53 -6.21
N GLN A 143 5.91 -6.70 -7.18
CA GLN A 143 4.56 -6.73 -7.74
C GLN A 143 4.43 -7.88 -8.73
N VAL A 144 3.46 -8.75 -8.49
CA VAL A 144 3.18 -9.92 -9.33
C VAL A 144 1.94 -9.66 -10.17
N ASP A 145 2.03 -9.96 -11.46
CA ASP A 145 0.87 -10.06 -12.34
C ASP A 145 0.23 -11.44 -12.16
N LEU A 146 -0.99 -11.46 -11.65
CA LEU A 146 -1.79 -12.68 -11.43
C LEU A 146 -2.79 -12.92 -12.57
N GLY A 147 -2.71 -12.19 -13.67
CA GLY A 147 -3.50 -12.43 -14.87
C GLY A 147 -3.27 -13.84 -15.43
N ASN A 148 -4.21 -14.32 -16.27
CA ASN A 148 -4.03 -15.57 -16.98
C ASN A 148 -2.84 -15.43 -17.94
N ALA A 149 -2.10 -16.53 -18.13
CA ALA A 149 -0.88 -16.60 -18.95
C ALA A 149 -1.08 -16.32 -20.47
N GLU A 150 -2.28 -16.03 -20.91
CA GLU A 150 -2.57 -15.56 -22.27
C GLU A 150 -2.39 -14.06 -22.34
N PRO A 151 -1.55 -13.54 -23.23
CA PRO A 151 -1.44 -12.10 -23.48
C PRO A 151 -2.74 -11.61 -24.10
N MET A 152 -3.65 -11.10 -23.28
CA MET A 152 -4.78 -10.33 -23.77
C MET A 152 -4.30 -8.90 -24.01
N ASP A 153 -4.33 -8.48 -25.27
CA ASP A 153 -4.13 -7.13 -25.81
C ASP A 153 -3.10 -6.24 -25.11
N ASP A 154 -2.12 -5.77 -25.85
CA ASP A 154 -1.04 -4.84 -25.48
C ASP A 154 -1.48 -3.52 -24.79
N ASN A 155 -2.77 -3.26 -24.65
CA ASN A 155 -3.33 -2.01 -24.11
C ASN A 155 -3.76 -2.05 -22.64
N ALA A 156 -3.67 -3.18 -21.97
CA ALA A 156 -3.93 -3.31 -20.54
C ALA A 156 -2.67 -3.79 -19.83
N ALA A 157 -1.55 -3.08 -19.95
CA ALA A 157 -0.33 -3.37 -19.19
C ALA A 157 -0.61 -3.21 -17.69
N ARG A 158 -1.11 -4.29 -17.06
CA ARG A 158 -1.15 -4.39 -15.61
C ARG A 158 0.29 -4.41 -15.13
N GLY A 159 0.64 -3.52 -14.18
CA GLY A 159 1.97 -3.57 -13.59
C GLY A 159 2.18 -4.90 -12.88
N GLY A 160 3.41 -5.38 -12.89
CA GLY A 160 3.83 -6.60 -12.22
C GLY A 160 4.63 -7.51 -13.15
N VAL A 161 5.42 -8.37 -12.53
CA VAL A 161 6.17 -9.43 -13.24
C VAL A 161 5.36 -10.71 -13.29
N VAL A 162 5.57 -11.51 -14.31
CA VAL A 162 5.03 -12.88 -14.34
C VAL A 162 5.64 -13.72 -13.22
N PRO A 163 4.93 -14.73 -12.68
CA PRO A 163 5.41 -15.56 -11.57
C PRO A 163 6.84 -16.11 -11.73
N ALA A 164 7.22 -16.46 -12.96
CA ALA A 164 8.54 -17.01 -13.26
C ALA A 164 9.70 -16.02 -13.03
N GLN A 165 9.45 -14.71 -13.06
CA GLN A 165 10.45 -13.66 -12.86
C GLN A 165 10.58 -13.22 -11.41
N VAL A 166 9.71 -13.69 -10.52
CA VAL A 166 9.73 -13.30 -9.09
C VAL A 166 11.07 -13.61 -8.41
N PRO A 167 11.70 -14.79 -8.58
CA PRO A 167 12.97 -15.10 -7.92
C PRO A 167 14.09 -14.13 -8.32
N GLU A 168 14.27 -13.89 -9.63
CA GLU A 168 15.32 -12.98 -10.13
C GLU A 168 15.17 -11.57 -9.54
N LEU A 169 13.94 -11.06 -9.50
CA LEU A 169 13.69 -9.71 -8.99
C LEU A 169 13.84 -9.64 -7.48
N ALA A 170 13.47 -10.69 -6.76
CA ALA A 170 13.64 -10.81 -5.33
C ALA A 170 15.13 -10.84 -4.93
N ASP A 171 15.94 -11.65 -5.64
CA ASP A 171 17.38 -11.72 -5.45
C ASP A 171 18.05 -10.35 -5.70
N ALA A 172 17.62 -9.66 -6.76
CA ALA A 172 18.12 -8.33 -7.08
C ALA A 172 17.77 -7.30 -6.00
N ILE A 173 16.56 -7.34 -5.43
CA ILE A 173 16.17 -6.46 -4.32
C ILE A 173 17.00 -6.78 -3.07
N ALA A 174 17.11 -8.07 -2.72
CA ALA A 174 17.84 -8.51 -1.52
C ALA A 174 19.33 -8.18 -1.56
N ALA A 175 19.93 -8.16 -2.75
CA ALA A 175 21.35 -7.83 -2.95
C ALA A 175 21.61 -6.30 -3.08
N ALA A 176 20.58 -5.49 -3.30
CA ALA A 176 20.75 -4.06 -3.58
C ALA A 176 20.98 -3.26 -2.29
N PRO A 177 21.98 -2.36 -2.24
CA PRO A 177 22.28 -1.55 -1.06
C PRO A 177 21.11 -0.61 -0.72
N GLY A 178 20.78 -0.50 0.56
CA GLY A 178 19.68 0.34 1.06
C GLY A 178 18.29 -0.21 0.78
N LEU A 179 18.16 -1.39 0.16
CA LEU A 179 16.87 -2.05 -0.03
C LEU A 179 16.75 -3.28 0.87
N ARG A 180 15.52 -3.54 1.29
CA ARG A 180 15.11 -4.76 2.00
C ARG A 180 13.96 -5.42 1.25
N LEU A 181 14.10 -6.71 0.94
CA LEU A 181 13.00 -7.47 0.37
C LEU A 181 11.93 -7.74 1.45
N GLY A 182 10.73 -7.16 1.25
CA GLY A 182 9.60 -7.30 2.18
C GLY A 182 8.70 -8.49 1.87
N GLY A 183 8.55 -8.83 0.59
CA GLY A 183 7.63 -9.88 0.15
C GLY A 183 7.00 -9.60 -1.21
N LEU A 184 5.72 -9.94 -1.37
CA LEU A 184 4.98 -9.81 -2.62
C LEU A 184 3.81 -8.84 -2.51
N MET A 185 3.46 -8.23 -3.62
CA MET A 185 2.21 -7.47 -3.78
C MET A 185 1.47 -7.91 -5.04
N ALA A 186 0.15 -7.95 -4.97
CA ALA A 186 -0.69 -8.10 -6.15
C ALA A 186 -2.02 -7.38 -6.05
N VAL A 187 -2.65 -7.19 -7.20
CA VAL A 187 -4.05 -6.76 -7.34
C VAL A 187 -4.77 -7.87 -8.10
N ALA A 188 -5.95 -8.27 -7.62
CA ALA A 188 -6.75 -9.28 -8.29
C ALA A 188 -7.12 -8.84 -9.72
N PRO A 189 -7.18 -9.74 -10.69
CA PRO A 189 -7.61 -9.43 -12.04
C PRO A 189 -9.04 -8.88 -12.06
N LEU A 190 -9.25 -7.81 -12.83
CA LEU A 190 -10.59 -7.24 -13.01
C LEU A 190 -11.50 -8.24 -13.73
N GLY A 191 -12.74 -8.40 -13.24
CA GLY A 191 -13.74 -9.25 -13.87
C GLY A 191 -13.55 -10.75 -13.62
N ALA A 192 -12.58 -11.14 -12.78
CA ALA A 192 -12.38 -12.53 -12.33
C ALA A 192 -12.63 -12.63 -10.82
N GLU A 193 -12.92 -13.83 -10.35
CA GLU A 193 -13.00 -14.11 -8.92
C GLU A 193 -11.62 -13.91 -8.27
N PRO A 194 -11.52 -13.12 -7.16
CA PRO A 194 -10.24 -12.78 -6.56
C PRO A 194 -9.58 -13.95 -5.82
N GLY A 195 -10.36 -14.88 -5.25
CA GLY A 195 -9.86 -15.99 -4.43
C GLY A 195 -8.76 -16.80 -5.10
N PRO A 196 -9.00 -17.41 -6.29
CA PRO A 196 -7.97 -18.20 -6.98
C PRO A 196 -6.69 -17.40 -7.31
N ALA A 197 -6.80 -16.09 -7.57
CA ALA A 197 -5.63 -15.24 -7.80
C ALA A 197 -4.80 -15.07 -6.52
N PHE A 198 -5.46 -14.79 -5.39
CA PHE A 198 -4.77 -14.67 -4.10
C PHE A 198 -4.20 -15.99 -3.57
N GLU A 199 -4.83 -17.12 -3.85
CA GLU A 199 -4.24 -18.43 -3.56
C GLU A 199 -2.93 -18.64 -4.33
N ARG A 200 -2.88 -18.30 -5.63
CA ARG A 200 -1.62 -18.33 -6.40
C ARG A 200 -0.57 -17.41 -5.80
N LEU A 201 -0.94 -16.21 -5.35
CA LEU A 201 -0.01 -15.30 -4.66
C LEU A 201 0.54 -15.91 -3.37
N SER A 202 -0.31 -16.58 -2.58
CA SER A 202 0.08 -17.26 -1.35
C SER A 202 1.12 -18.37 -1.61
N VAL A 203 0.91 -19.19 -2.65
CA VAL A 203 1.88 -20.23 -3.05
C VAL A 203 3.21 -19.60 -3.47
N LEU A 204 3.19 -18.50 -4.22
CA LEU A 204 4.41 -17.77 -4.60
C LEU A 204 5.13 -17.20 -3.39
N ALA A 205 4.40 -16.62 -2.44
CA ALA A 205 4.96 -16.09 -1.20
C ALA A 205 5.59 -17.20 -0.33
N MET A 206 4.98 -18.37 -0.28
CA MET A 206 5.55 -19.55 0.41
C MET A 206 6.88 -19.98 -0.24
N ARG A 207 6.94 -20.05 -1.57
CA ARG A 207 8.17 -20.35 -2.31
C ARG A 207 9.23 -19.28 -2.09
N LEU A 208 8.87 -18.00 -2.12
CA LEU A 208 9.80 -16.90 -1.86
C LEU A 208 10.41 -17.01 -0.47
N ARG A 209 9.61 -17.33 0.56
CA ARG A 209 10.10 -17.50 1.94
C ARG A 209 11.06 -18.66 2.12
N SER A 210 11.06 -19.69 1.25
CA SER A 210 12.04 -20.77 1.33
C SER A 210 13.47 -20.32 0.99
N THR A 211 13.62 -19.28 0.18
CA THR A 211 14.91 -18.67 -0.20
C THR A 211 15.19 -17.37 0.53
N HIS A 212 14.14 -16.61 0.86
CA HIS A 212 14.20 -15.32 1.56
C HIS A 212 13.27 -15.35 2.80
N PRO A 213 13.66 -15.96 3.93
CA PRO A 213 12.79 -16.18 5.10
C PRO A 213 12.20 -14.88 5.70
N SER A 214 12.89 -13.76 5.57
CA SER A 214 12.43 -12.44 6.04
C SER A 214 11.37 -11.77 5.14
N ALA A 215 11.14 -12.29 3.92
CA ALA A 215 10.17 -11.73 2.96
C ALA A 215 8.74 -12.21 3.28
N THR A 216 8.20 -11.78 4.40
CA THR A 216 6.94 -12.29 4.96
C THR A 216 5.69 -11.51 4.55
N MET A 217 5.85 -10.33 3.94
CA MET A 217 4.71 -9.47 3.60
C MET A 217 3.97 -10.00 2.35
N ILE A 218 2.65 -10.07 2.47
CA ILE A 218 1.72 -10.28 1.34
C ILE A 218 0.79 -9.08 1.32
N SER A 219 1.02 -8.14 0.42
CA SER A 219 0.18 -6.97 0.23
C SER A 219 -0.86 -7.25 -0.83
N ALA A 220 -2.07 -7.57 -0.40
CA ALA A 220 -3.21 -7.91 -1.25
C ALA A 220 -4.52 -7.57 -0.55
N GLY A 221 -5.58 -7.35 -1.31
CA GLY A 221 -6.89 -7.01 -0.78
C GLY A 221 -7.15 -5.51 -0.68
N MET A 222 -8.35 -5.17 -1.15
CA MET A 222 -8.99 -3.86 -1.10
C MET A 222 -10.41 -4.02 -0.55
N SER A 223 -11.22 -2.97 -0.52
CA SER A 223 -12.57 -3.02 0.07
C SER A 223 -13.47 -4.10 -0.51
N GLY A 224 -13.31 -4.46 -1.79
CA GLY A 224 -14.18 -5.40 -2.48
C GLY A 224 -13.74 -6.87 -2.42
N ASP A 225 -12.50 -7.15 -2.05
CA ASP A 225 -11.87 -8.47 -2.07
C ASP A 225 -11.05 -8.77 -0.80
N LEU A 226 -11.38 -8.03 0.29
CA LEU A 226 -10.73 -8.14 1.60
C LEU A 226 -10.79 -9.55 2.17
N GLY A 227 -11.97 -10.16 2.15
CA GLY A 227 -12.20 -11.47 2.74
C GLY A 227 -11.36 -12.56 2.10
N GLU A 228 -11.33 -12.59 0.77
CA GLU A 228 -10.58 -13.55 -0.04
C GLU A 228 -9.07 -13.34 0.13
N ALA A 229 -8.61 -12.08 0.16
CA ALA A 229 -7.21 -11.78 0.36
C ALA A 229 -6.72 -12.23 1.74
N VAL A 230 -7.50 -11.95 2.81
CA VAL A 230 -7.17 -12.36 4.18
C VAL A 230 -7.19 -13.88 4.30
N ALA A 231 -8.18 -14.56 3.72
CA ALA A 231 -8.26 -16.02 3.71
C ALA A 231 -7.06 -16.66 3.01
N ALA A 232 -6.55 -16.04 1.93
CA ALA A 232 -5.37 -16.47 1.21
C ALA A 232 -4.03 -16.08 1.88
N GLY A 233 -4.06 -15.45 3.06
CA GLY A 233 -2.86 -15.14 3.84
C GLY A 233 -2.31 -13.73 3.66
N ALA A 234 -3.08 -12.76 3.12
CA ALA A 234 -2.65 -11.37 3.09
C ALA A 234 -2.28 -10.88 4.50
N THR A 235 -1.15 -10.18 4.60
CA THR A 235 -0.66 -9.55 5.82
C THR A 235 -0.90 -8.04 5.84
N HIS A 236 -1.12 -7.44 4.66
CA HIS A 236 -1.36 -6.02 4.48
C HIS A 236 -2.50 -5.81 3.49
N VAL A 237 -3.53 -5.12 3.93
CA VAL A 237 -4.70 -4.74 3.12
C VAL A 237 -4.70 -3.24 2.85
N ARG A 238 -5.19 -2.81 1.69
CA ARG A 238 -5.11 -1.44 1.19
C ARG A 238 -6.51 -0.87 1.02
N ILE A 239 -6.97 -0.10 1.98
CA ILE A 239 -8.35 0.41 2.03
C ILE A 239 -8.35 1.94 1.93
N GLY A 240 -9.11 2.50 1.01
CA GLY A 240 -9.21 3.94 0.79
C GLY A 240 -10.62 4.47 0.99
N SER A 241 -11.48 4.31 -0.01
CA SER A 241 -12.82 4.91 -0.04
C SER A 241 -13.73 4.46 1.10
N ALA A 242 -13.56 3.25 1.63
CA ALA A 242 -14.33 2.81 2.79
C ALA A 242 -13.99 3.62 4.06
N ILE A 243 -12.78 4.18 4.18
CA ILE A 243 -12.37 5.03 5.31
C ILE A 243 -12.67 6.51 5.02
N LEU A 244 -12.22 6.99 3.87
CA LEU A 244 -12.22 8.43 3.55
C LEU A 244 -13.47 8.90 2.80
N GLY A 245 -14.32 7.97 2.36
CA GLY A 245 -15.52 8.25 1.56
C GLY A 245 -15.23 8.24 0.06
N ILE A 246 -16.25 8.45 -0.75
CA ILE A 246 -16.11 8.60 -2.20
C ILE A 246 -16.01 10.10 -2.50
N ARG A 247 -14.92 10.53 -3.12
CA ARG A 247 -14.82 11.89 -3.67
C ARG A 247 -15.60 11.95 -4.99
N ARG A 248 -16.66 12.75 -5.00
CA ARG A 248 -17.41 13.08 -6.22
C ARG A 248 -16.67 14.10 -7.07
#